data_8e0c2f663e3c35da0e271323624778bb
#
_entry.id   8e0c2f663e3c35da0e271323624778bb
#
_cell.length_a   1.000
_cell.length_b   1.000
_cell.length_c   1.000
_cell.angle_alpha   90.00
_cell.angle_beta   90.00
_cell.angle_gamma   90.00
#
_symmetry.space_group_name_H-M   'P 1'
#
loop_
_entity.id
_entity.type
_entity.pdbx_description
1 polymer ?
#
loop_
_entity_poly.entity_id
_entity_poly.type
_entity_poly.pdbx_seq_one_letter_code
_entity_poly.pdbx_strand_id
1 'polypeptide(L)'
;MFPFLSCFSGSRRRERKCLLEKEENAKYLDRYPSWDGPENSLILQAFEWHMPSDKRHWNRLKRVLSEWQAIGVDHIWIPPGCKGMDPNGNGYDVYDLFDLGEFEQKGSVSTKWGNRIELEEMIRQAKSLGVNVIWDAVLNHKAGADYPEEFPAVAVDPRERTKEISKPFEIQGWTGFDFSNRRDQYSCMKYHWQHFSGVDWDQKREKNAIYKIAGPNKNWAPDVSNENGNYDFLMFADLDHSNPEVRNDLLHWGSWIAESLSLSGMRLDAAKHISTRFQKAFVEHVRDQVNPKFFVIGEYWTGNLYDIHEYLEKLDYQALAYDVPLLRKFSSISHSAKSDLRGIFEGTLVQSRPDHAVTFVANHDTQPGQMLETPVACSFKLLAYSLILLRKGGNPCVFFGDLYGIRANVEEPMKPACDGKLPILMQARKNYAYGEQENYFDQPNCIGFVRHGNAKHAGLVCLISNGDPNNKRMFIGRQHAGTQWKDILGYHRTSVVIDKRGYGNFPVNATCVGVWVDSAAVGKDGLPGTLDLNIYGY
;
A
#
# COMPACT_ATOMS: atom_id res chain seq x y z
N MET A 1 11.15 -0.84 -59.49
CA MET A 1 12.40 -0.43 -58.85
C MET A 1 12.02 0.40 -57.62
N PHE A 2 12.32 -0.11 -56.42
CA PHE A 2 12.01 0.39 -55.07
C PHE A 2 10.53 0.45 -54.63
N PRO A 3 10.17 -0.07 -53.41
CA PRO A 3 10.65 0.42 -52.13
C PRO A 3 10.94 -0.71 -51.08
N PHE A 4 12.11 -0.74 -50.53
CA PHE A 4 12.42 -1.49 -49.31
C PHE A 4 13.45 -0.68 -48.51
N LEU A 5 13.02 0.28 -47.70
CA LEU A 5 13.90 0.98 -46.75
C LEU A 5 13.10 1.82 -45.70
N SER A 6 12.06 1.26 -45.03
CA SER A 6 11.44 1.98 -43.94
C SER A 6 11.14 1.18 -42.66
N CYS A 7 11.44 -0.11 -42.61
CA CYS A 7 11.18 -0.95 -41.42
C CYS A 7 12.34 -1.04 -40.41
N PHE A 8 13.55 -0.60 -40.73
CA PHE A 8 14.72 -0.76 -39.85
C PHE A 8 15.01 0.43 -38.92
N SER A 9 14.35 1.60 -39.10
CA SER A 9 14.58 2.78 -38.27
C SER A 9 13.84 2.76 -36.94
N GLY A 10 12.70 2.09 -36.88
CA GLY A 10 11.86 1.99 -35.68
C GLY A 10 12.43 1.08 -34.58
N SER A 11 13.06 -0.03 -34.98
CA SER A 11 13.67 -0.99 -34.07
C SER A 11 14.89 -0.39 -33.35
N ARG A 12 15.82 0.22 -34.11
CA ARG A 12 17.02 0.86 -33.52
C ARG A 12 16.70 2.03 -32.62
N ARG A 13 15.61 2.76 -32.89
CA ARG A 13 15.18 3.89 -32.04
C ARG A 13 14.58 3.40 -30.72
N ARG A 14 13.85 2.28 -30.74
CA ARG A 14 13.31 1.60 -29.53
C ARG A 14 14.44 0.98 -28.69
N GLU A 15 15.40 0.30 -29.34
CA GLU A 15 16.56 -0.29 -28.66
C GLU A 15 17.45 0.78 -28.02
N ARG A 16 17.68 1.90 -28.71
CA ARG A 16 18.46 3.02 -28.18
C ARG A 16 17.75 3.74 -27.03
N LYS A 17 16.41 3.86 -27.09
CA LYS A 17 15.60 4.40 -25.99
C LYS A 17 15.65 3.47 -24.78
N CYS A 18 15.50 2.17 -24.97
CA CYS A 18 15.60 1.16 -23.92
C CYS A 18 17.02 1.08 -23.31
N LEU A 19 18.07 1.29 -24.08
CA LEU A 19 19.46 1.36 -23.59
C LEU A 19 19.70 2.65 -22.79
N LEU A 20 19.21 3.79 -23.25
CA LEU A 20 19.31 5.06 -22.52
C LEU A 20 18.52 5.01 -21.21
N GLU A 21 17.32 4.44 -21.21
CA GLU A 21 16.53 4.19 -20.01
C GLU A 21 17.23 3.24 -19.02
N LYS A 22 17.97 2.25 -19.52
CA LYS A 22 18.79 1.34 -18.68
C LYS A 22 20.03 2.03 -18.12
N GLU A 23 20.69 2.88 -18.91
CA GLU A 23 21.87 3.64 -18.45
C GLU A 23 21.51 4.77 -17.48
N GLU A 24 20.39 5.45 -17.70
CA GLU A 24 19.82 6.40 -16.72
C GLU A 24 19.40 5.67 -15.44
N ASN A 25 18.72 4.54 -15.54
CA ASN A 25 18.34 3.71 -14.40
C ASN A 25 19.56 3.22 -13.60
N ALA A 26 20.64 2.82 -14.25
CA ALA A 26 21.88 2.42 -13.57
C ALA A 26 22.53 3.57 -12.80
N LYS A 27 22.54 4.79 -13.37
CA LYS A 27 23.06 5.99 -12.69
C LYS A 27 22.24 6.43 -11.49
N TYR A 28 20.92 6.17 -11.49
CA TYR A 28 20.04 6.48 -10.35
C TYR A 28 20.17 5.43 -9.24
N LEU A 29 20.31 4.15 -9.58
CA LEU A 29 20.51 3.06 -8.60
C LEU A 29 21.80 3.21 -7.79
N ASP A 30 22.86 3.79 -8.37
CA ASP A 30 24.12 4.06 -7.66
C ASP A 30 24.03 5.28 -6.69
N ARG A 31 23.02 6.11 -6.82
CA ARG A 31 22.89 7.37 -6.05
C ARG A 31 22.08 7.21 -4.77
N TYR A 32 21.15 6.28 -4.74
CA TYR A 32 20.23 6.07 -3.61
C TYR A 32 20.26 4.60 -3.21
N PRO A 33 20.48 4.30 -1.92
CA PRO A 33 20.47 2.93 -1.47
C PRO A 33 19.12 2.29 -1.80
N SER A 34 19.18 1.12 -2.43
CA SER A 34 18.01 0.26 -2.56
C SER A 34 17.46 -0.05 -1.17
N TRP A 35 16.16 -0.26 -1.08
CA TRP A 35 15.55 -0.77 0.15
C TRP A 35 16.23 -2.08 0.56
N ASP A 36 16.95 -2.05 1.68
CA ASP A 36 17.68 -3.18 2.27
C ASP A 36 16.78 -4.07 3.16
N GLY A 37 15.48 -4.13 2.86
CA GLY A 37 14.56 -5.03 3.55
C GLY A 37 14.91 -6.49 3.36
N PRO A 38 14.32 -7.39 4.16
CA PRO A 38 14.54 -8.83 4.01
C PRO A 38 14.20 -9.27 2.58
N GLU A 39 15.00 -10.16 2.01
CA GLU A 39 14.68 -10.77 0.72
C GLU A 39 13.30 -11.41 0.80
N ASN A 40 12.41 -11.12 -0.18
CA ASN A 40 11.02 -11.54 -0.18
C ASN A 40 10.14 -11.00 0.97
N SER A 41 10.35 -9.74 1.38
CA SER A 41 9.48 -9.09 2.38
C SER A 41 8.01 -9.16 2.00
N LEU A 42 7.14 -9.25 2.99
CA LEU A 42 5.69 -9.33 2.85
C LEU A 42 5.00 -8.39 3.82
N ILE A 43 4.28 -7.42 3.26
CA ILE A 43 3.47 -6.48 4.03
C ILE A 43 2.06 -7.06 4.16
N LEU A 44 1.47 -6.99 5.35
CA LEU A 44 0.05 -7.21 5.58
C LEU A 44 -0.59 -5.90 6.05
N GLN A 45 -1.53 -5.36 5.28
CA GLN A 45 -2.45 -4.33 5.79
C GLN A 45 -3.34 -4.98 6.85
N ALA A 46 -3.21 -4.57 8.10
CA ALA A 46 -3.75 -5.27 9.26
C ALA A 46 -5.17 -4.81 9.66
N PHE A 47 -5.93 -4.24 8.73
CA PHE A 47 -7.31 -3.78 8.94
C PHE A 47 -8.09 -3.73 7.64
N GLU A 48 -9.42 -3.62 7.75
CA GLU A 48 -10.35 -3.28 6.66
C GLU A 48 -11.30 -2.15 7.14
N TRP A 49 -12.03 -1.52 6.23
CA TRP A 49 -12.81 -0.30 6.54
C TRP A 49 -13.89 -0.51 7.60
N HIS A 50 -14.58 -1.64 7.58
CA HIS A 50 -15.72 -1.96 8.45
C HIS A 50 -15.33 -2.72 9.73
N MET A 51 -14.06 -2.61 10.17
CA MET A 51 -13.63 -3.17 11.46
C MET A 51 -14.55 -2.72 12.60
N PRO A 52 -14.87 -3.61 13.56
CA PRO A 52 -15.72 -3.24 14.71
C PRO A 52 -15.15 -2.06 15.52
N SER A 53 -16.06 -1.17 15.97
CA SER A 53 -15.73 -0.06 16.87
C SER A 53 -15.84 -0.49 18.34
N ASP A 54 -15.16 -1.60 18.70
CA ASP A 54 -15.25 -2.22 20.02
C ASP A 54 -13.99 -2.01 20.88
N LYS A 55 -13.06 -1.18 20.40
CA LYS A 55 -11.83 -0.79 21.10
C LYS A 55 -10.90 -1.98 21.42
N ARG A 56 -10.97 -3.07 20.61
CA ARG A 56 -10.20 -4.32 20.85
C ARG A 56 -9.23 -4.67 19.72
N HIS A 57 -9.06 -3.80 18.74
CA HIS A 57 -8.29 -4.16 17.57
C HIS A 57 -6.83 -4.46 17.88
N TRP A 58 -6.19 -3.66 18.73
CA TRP A 58 -4.80 -3.93 19.15
C TRP A 58 -4.63 -5.30 19.78
N ASN A 59 -5.58 -5.71 20.61
CA ASN A 59 -5.59 -7.05 21.21
C ASN A 59 -5.87 -8.16 20.18
N ARG A 60 -6.69 -7.89 19.15
CA ARG A 60 -6.86 -8.83 18.03
C ARG A 60 -5.57 -9.05 17.27
N LEU A 61 -4.90 -7.95 16.89
CA LEU A 61 -3.61 -8.04 16.20
C LEU A 61 -2.59 -8.79 17.05
N LYS A 62 -2.45 -8.41 18.32
CA LYS A 62 -1.54 -9.06 19.26
C LYS A 62 -1.71 -10.58 19.29
N ARG A 63 -2.94 -11.10 19.22
CA ARG A 63 -3.22 -12.54 19.26
C ARG A 63 -2.77 -13.29 18.02
N VAL A 64 -2.89 -12.69 16.83
CA VAL A 64 -2.63 -13.38 15.55
C VAL A 64 -1.22 -13.15 14.99
N LEU A 65 -0.41 -12.29 15.61
CA LEU A 65 0.94 -11.94 15.12
C LEU A 65 1.83 -13.16 14.90
N SER A 66 1.78 -14.18 15.78
CA SER A 66 2.59 -15.40 15.65
C SER A 66 2.17 -16.24 14.43
N GLU A 67 0.87 -16.29 14.13
CA GLU A 67 0.35 -16.98 12.94
C GLU A 67 0.78 -16.24 11.67
N TRP A 68 0.69 -14.90 11.66
CA TRP A 68 1.12 -14.09 10.53
C TRP A 68 2.61 -14.23 10.25
N GLN A 69 3.43 -14.20 11.29
CA GLN A 69 4.87 -14.44 11.17
C GLN A 69 5.16 -15.85 10.59
N ALA A 70 4.42 -16.86 11.02
CA ALA A 70 4.58 -18.24 10.53
C ALA A 70 4.26 -18.38 9.03
N ILE A 71 3.30 -17.62 8.52
CA ILE A 71 2.96 -17.62 7.08
C ILE A 71 3.77 -16.60 6.26
N GLY A 72 4.77 -15.94 6.87
CA GLY A 72 5.74 -15.12 6.15
C GLY A 72 5.55 -13.61 6.21
N VAL A 73 4.58 -13.12 7.01
CA VAL A 73 4.44 -11.67 7.24
C VAL A 73 5.62 -11.18 8.07
N ASP A 74 6.31 -10.18 7.55
CA ASP A 74 7.42 -9.50 8.24
C ASP A 74 7.18 -8.01 8.46
N HIS A 75 6.13 -7.45 7.83
CA HIS A 75 5.68 -6.08 8.05
C HIS A 75 4.15 -6.06 8.20
N ILE A 76 3.64 -5.34 9.19
CA ILE A 76 2.21 -5.03 9.31
C ILE A 76 2.00 -3.52 9.16
N TRP A 77 1.07 -3.12 8.28
CA TRP A 77 0.57 -1.77 8.20
C TRP A 77 -0.69 -1.67 9.04
N ILE A 78 -0.62 -0.93 10.16
CA ILE A 78 -1.73 -0.74 11.10
C ILE A 78 -2.52 0.54 10.75
N PRO A 79 -3.81 0.61 11.11
CA PRO A 79 -4.63 1.79 10.83
C PRO A 79 -4.14 3.03 11.62
N PRO A 80 -4.58 4.25 11.26
CA PRO A 80 -4.27 5.46 12.03
C PRO A 80 -4.71 5.30 13.47
N GLY A 81 -3.75 5.25 14.40
CA GLY A 81 -4.01 5.01 15.82
C GLY A 81 -4.15 6.28 16.65
N CYS A 82 -4.12 7.46 16.03
CA CYS A 82 -4.32 8.75 16.68
C CYS A 82 -5.80 9.02 16.97
N LYS A 83 -6.08 9.97 17.87
CA LYS A 83 -7.45 10.40 18.19
C LYS A 83 -8.11 11.03 16.96
N GLY A 84 -9.23 10.46 16.52
CA GLY A 84 -10.12 11.03 15.52
C GLY A 84 -11.18 11.96 16.10
N MET A 85 -11.89 12.65 15.22
CA MET A 85 -13.07 13.45 15.57
C MET A 85 -14.20 12.57 16.12
N ASP A 86 -14.42 11.41 15.50
CA ASP A 86 -15.37 10.38 15.94
C ASP A 86 -14.62 9.27 16.70
N PRO A 87 -14.97 8.94 17.95
CA PRO A 87 -14.36 7.86 18.70
C PRO A 87 -14.57 6.46 18.06
N ASN A 88 -15.50 6.35 17.11
CA ASN A 88 -15.76 5.14 16.30
C ASN A 88 -15.17 5.21 14.89
N GLY A 89 -14.59 6.35 14.51
CA GLY A 89 -13.97 6.59 13.21
C GLY A 89 -12.69 5.79 13.01
N ASN A 90 -12.34 5.54 11.75
CA ASN A 90 -11.13 4.80 11.40
C ASN A 90 -9.82 5.56 11.65
N GLY A 91 -9.89 6.84 12.08
CA GLY A 91 -8.74 7.68 12.39
C GLY A 91 -8.26 8.56 11.23
N TYR A 92 -8.91 8.48 10.05
CA TYR A 92 -8.65 9.40 8.93
C TYR A 92 -9.29 10.79 9.16
N ASP A 93 -10.19 10.91 10.11
CA ASP A 93 -10.75 12.16 10.66
C ASP A 93 -9.89 12.68 11.83
N VAL A 94 -8.59 12.77 11.65
CA VAL A 94 -7.62 13.02 12.72
C VAL A 94 -7.88 14.35 13.46
N TYR A 95 -8.05 14.26 14.79
CA TYR A 95 -8.15 15.41 15.69
C TYR A 95 -6.78 15.71 16.32
N ASP A 96 -6.22 14.78 17.08
CA ASP A 96 -4.97 14.97 17.81
C ASP A 96 -3.96 13.86 17.50
N LEU A 97 -2.89 14.22 16.79
CA LEU A 97 -1.82 13.30 16.42
C LEU A 97 -1.03 12.76 17.63
N PHE A 98 -1.00 13.49 18.74
CA PHE A 98 -0.27 13.12 19.95
C PHE A 98 -1.10 12.33 20.96
N ASP A 99 -2.39 12.09 20.69
CA ASP A 99 -3.25 11.24 21.52
C ASP A 99 -3.45 9.85 20.88
N LEU A 100 -2.83 8.85 21.45
CA LEU A 100 -2.88 7.46 20.99
C LEU A 100 -3.95 6.64 21.75
N GLY A 101 -5.00 7.28 22.24
CA GLY A 101 -6.00 6.67 23.10
C GLY A 101 -5.59 6.72 24.58
N GLU A 102 -5.11 7.89 25.02
CA GLU A 102 -4.59 8.14 26.37
C GLU A 102 -5.38 9.22 27.10
N PHE A 103 -5.94 10.19 26.37
CA PHE A 103 -6.65 11.33 26.95
C PHE A 103 -8.14 11.27 26.65
N GLU A 104 -8.96 11.75 27.62
CA GLU A 104 -10.42 11.89 27.43
C GLU A 104 -10.69 13.04 26.46
N GLN A 105 -10.72 12.75 25.17
CA GLN A 105 -10.97 13.70 24.10
C GLN A 105 -12.03 13.14 23.15
N LYS A 106 -12.87 14.02 22.58
CA LYS A 106 -13.95 13.63 21.66
C LYS A 106 -14.87 12.53 22.21
N GLY A 107 -15.11 12.55 23.55
CA GLY A 107 -16.03 11.63 24.24
C GLY A 107 -15.47 10.23 24.47
N SER A 108 -14.15 10.04 24.36
CA SER A 108 -13.52 8.75 24.66
C SER A 108 -12.04 8.90 25.05
N VAL A 109 -11.56 8.05 25.96
CA VAL A 109 -10.14 7.88 26.19
C VAL A 109 -9.53 7.07 25.04
N SER A 110 -10.07 5.88 24.75
CA SER A 110 -9.57 5.02 23.68
C SER A 110 -9.94 5.55 22.30
N THR A 111 -9.11 5.23 21.30
CA THR A 111 -9.51 5.30 19.88
C THR A 111 -10.44 4.14 19.54
N LYS A 112 -10.99 4.08 18.32
CA LYS A 112 -11.71 2.91 17.79
C LYS A 112 -10.93 1.60 17.99
N TRP A 113 -9.62 1.67 17.90
CA TRP A 113 -8.72 0.52 17.83
C TRP A 113 -8.30 -0.02 19.20
N GLY A 114 -8.36 0.81 20.24
CA GLY A 114 -7.94 0.51 21.60
C GLY A 114 -7.25 1.70 22.29
N ASN A 115 -6.65 1.46 23.43
CA ASN A 115 -5.87 2.45 24.17
C ASN A 115 -4.38 2.33 23.88
N ARG A 116 -3.60 3.32 24.34
CA ARG A 116 -2.16 3.39 24.13
C ARG A 116 -1.40 2.19 24.71
N ILE A 117 -1.77 1.70 25.88
CA ILE A 117 -1.09 0.56 26.53
C ILE A 117 -1.23 -0.70 25.67
N GLU A 118 -2.44 -0.97 25.16
CA GLU A 118 -2.71 -2.11 24.28
C GLU A 118 -1.94 -2.02 22.95
N LEU A 119 -1.82 -0.80 22.39
CA LEU A 119 -1.02 -0.53 21.20
C LEU A 119 0.47 -0.83 21.43
N GLU A 120 1.04 -0.30 22.53
CA GLU A 120 2.45 -0.53 22.90
C GLU A 120 2.73 -2.02 23.16
N GLU A 121 1.82 -2.74 23.79
CA GLU A 121 1.94 -4.19 24.02
C GLU A 121 1.90 -4.97 22.70
N MET A 122 1.01 -4.63 21.78
CA MET A 122 0.93 -5.24 20.47
C MET A 122 2.23 -5.03 19.68
N ILE A 123 2.75 -3.80 19.65
CA ILE A 123 4.01 -3.47 18.95
C ILE A 123 5.20 -4.18 19.59
N ARG A 124 5.27 -4.25 20.92
CA ARG A 124 6.31 -4.98 21.62
C ARG A 124 6.31 -6.47 21.27
N GLN A 125 5.13 -7.08 21.15
CA GLN A 125 5.00 -8.47 20.68
C GLN A 125 5.41 -8.62 19.22
N ALA A 126 4.98 -7.73 18.33
CA ALA A 126 5.40 -7.74 16.93
C ALA A 126 6.93 -7.73 16.82
N LYS A 127 7.59 -6.82 17.53
CA LYS A 127 9.05 -6.70 17.58
C LYS A 127 9.72 -7.97 18.09
N SER A 128 9.16 -8.61 19.13
CA SER A 128 9.71 -9.88 19.69
C SER A 128 9.64 -11.04 18.69
N LEU A 129 8.71 -11.00 17.74
CA LEU A 129 8.54 -11.97 16.65
C LEU A 129 9.32 -11.59 15.38
N GLY A 130 10.04 -10.45 15.38
CA GLY A 130 10.70 -9.93 14.19
C GLY A 130 9.74 -9.36 13.15
N VAL A 131 8.51 -9.01 13.54
CA VAL A 131 7.52 -8.35 12.67
C VAL A 131 7.62 -6.84 12.85
N ASN A 132 7.86 -6.15 11.76
CA ASN A 132 7.98 -4.70 11.70
C ASN A 132 6.60 -4.03 11.64
N VAL A 133 6.47 -2.85 12.25
CA VAL A 133 5.20 -2.10 12.26
C VAL A 133 5.33 -0.83 11.43
N ILE A 134 4.42 -0.67 10.47
CA ILE A 134 4.27 0.51 9.61
C ILE A 134 3.04 1.28 10.12
N TRP A 135 3.25 2.53 10.49
CA TRP A 135 2.21 3.43 10.98
C TRP A 135 1.49 4.12 9.81
N ASP A 136 0.17 4.30 9.92
CA ASP A 136 -0.60 5.12 8.96
C ASP A 136 -0.58 6.59 9.41
N ALA A 137 0.13 7.43 8.68
CA ALA A 137 0.38 8.84 9.01
C ALA A 137 -0.54 9.76 8.21
N VAL A 138 -1.59 10.28 8.87
CA VAL A 138 -2.56 11.23 8.30
C VAL A 138 -2.08 12.65 8.59
N LEU A 139 -1.38 13.26 7.63
CA LEU A 139 -0.70 14.55 7.80
C LEU A 139 -1.28 15.67 6.94
N ASN A 140 -2.30 15.39 6.14
CA ASN A 140 -2.87 16.37 5.22
C ASN A 140 -3.81 17.37 5.91
N HIS A 141 -4.59 16.93 6.88
CA HIS A 141 -5.70 17.70 7.45
C HIS A 141 -5.94 17.39 8.92
N LYS A 142 -6.79 18.21 9.53
CA LYS A 142 -7.36 17.97 10.86
C LYS A 142 -8.89 18.09 10.84
N ALA A 143 -9.57 17.27 11.65
CA ALA A 143 -11.01 17.24 11.78
C ALA A 143 -11.44 17.46 13.24
N GLY A 144 -12.69 17.91 13.46
CA GLY A 144 -13.28 18.02 14.78
C GLY A 144 -12.68 19.11 15.65
N ALA A 145 -12.39 20.29 15.10
CA ALA A 145 -11.95 21.46 15.86
C ALA A 145 -12.81 21.69 17.10
N ASP A 146 -12.23 22.31 18.13
CA ASP A 146 -12.92 22.58 19.40
C ASP A 146 -13.87 23.77 19.27
N TYR A 147 -13.56 24.73 18.38
CA TYR A 147 -14.40 25.90 18.08
C TYR A 147 -14.14 26.44 16.67
N PRO A 148 -15.16 27.13 16.09
CA PRO A 148 -14.99 27.83 14.83
C PRO A 148 -14.33 29.19 15.02
N GLU A 149 -13.61 29.66 14.01
CA GLU A 149 -12.96 30.97 13.96
C GLU A 149 -13.43 31.76 12.74
N GLU A 150 -13.41 33.11 12.84
CA GLU A 150 -13.70 33.99 11.71
C GLU A 150 -12.40 34.40 11.00
N PHE A 151 -12.36 34.23 9.68
CA PHE A 151 -11.22 34.58 8.86
C PHE A 151 -11.61 34.82 7.38
N PRO A 152 -10.81 35.59 6.62
CA PRO A 152 -11.05 35.82 5.21
C PRO A 152 -10.74 34.56 4.38
N ALA A 153 -11.64 34.25 3.43
CA ALA A 153 -11.45 33.17 2.49
C ALA A 153 -12.04 33.50 1.11
N VAL A 154 -11.66 32.74 0.09
CA VAL A 154 -12.26 32.77 -1.24
C VAL A 154 -12.80 31.39 -1.56
N ALA A 155 -14.00 31.32 -2.14
CA ALA A 155 -14.50 30.07 -2.71
C ALA A 155 -13.80 29.80 -4.04
N VAL A 156 -13.37 28.55 -4.27
CA VAL A 156 -12.75 28.11 -5.52
C VAL A 156 -13.61 27.11 -6.26
N ASP A 157 -13.39 26.99 -7.56
CA ASP A 157 -14.04 25.98 -8.39
C ASP A 157 -13.53 24.58 -8.01
N PRO A 158 -14.38 23.61 -7.65
CA PRO A 158 -13.94 22.29 -7.23
C PRO A 158 -13.23 21.48 -8.32
N ARG A 159 -13.43 21.83 -9.61
CA ARG A 159 -12.80 21.16 -10.75
C ARG A 159 -11.57 21.89 -11.29
N GLU A 160 -11.38 23.15 -10.90
CA GLU A 160 -10.23 23.98 -11.25
C GLU A 160 -9.88 24.87 -10.04
N ARG A 161 -9.21 24.32 -9.06
CA ARG A 161 -9.02 24.92 -7.73
C ARG A 161 -8.11 26.15 -7.71
N THR A 162 -7.42 26.41 -8.80
CA THR A 162 -6.70 27.68 -9.04
C THR A 162 -7.64 28.81 -9.42
N LYS A 163 -8.89 28.50 -9.80
CA LYS A 163 -9.91 29.48 -10.18
C LYS A 163 -10.76 29.90 -8.99
N GLU A 164 -10.58 31.13 -8.55
CA GLU A 164 -11.42 31.77 -7.56
C GLU A 164 -12.78 32.14 -8.15
N ILE A 165 -13.87 31.72 -7.50
CA ILE A 165 -15.26 31.95 -7.92
C ILE A 165 -15.98 32.98 -7.05
N SER A 166 -15.30 33.53 -6.04
CA SER A 166 -15.76 34.66 -5.22
C SER A 166 -14.63 35.67 -5.03
N LYS A 167 -14.99 36.89 -4.62
CA LYS A 167 -14.03 37.81 -3.98
C LYS A 167 -13.76 37.30 -2.56
N PRO A 168 -12.67 37.71 -1.90
CA PRO A 168 -12.44 37.44 -0.49
C PRO A 168 -13.61 37.94 0.37
N PHE A 169 -14.07 37.11 1.28
CA PHE A 169 -15.11 37.44 2.26
C PHE A 169 -14.86 36.66 3.55
N GLU A 170 -15.42 37.16 4.64
CA GLU A 170 -15.29 36.52 5.95
C GLU A 170 -16.18 35.29 6.02
N ILE A 171 -15.61 34.17 6.41
CA ILE A 171 -16.29 32.92 6.73
C ILE A 171 -16.06 32.54 8.21
N GLN A 172 -16.83 31.58 8.71
CA GLN A 172 -16.58 30.98 10.02
C GLN A 172 -16.27 29.48 9.82
N GLY A 173 -14.98 29.12 9.94
CA GLY A 173 -14.51 27.74 9.73
C GLY A 173 -14.08 27.07 11.04
N TRP A 174 -14.18 25.75 11.10
CA TRP A 174 -13.77 24.93 12.24
C TRP A 174 -12.25 24.71 12.24
N THR A 175 -11.51 25.61 12.90
CA THR A 175 -10.04 25.68 12.84
C THR A 175 -9.35 25.85 14.19
N GLY A 176 -10.09 26.06 15.28
CA GLY A 176 -9.52 26.19 16.62
C GLY A 176 -9.34 24.84 17.31
N PHE A 177 -8.09 24.41 17.57
CA PHE A 177 -7.75 23.16 18.24
C PHE A 177 -6.89 23.44 19.47
N ASP A 178 -7.44 23.24 20.66
CA ASP A 178 -6.79 23.51 21.94
C ASP A 178 -6.25 22.26 22.62
N PHE A 179 -6.77 21.08 22.28
CA PHE A 179 -6.42 19.81 22.91
C PHE A 179 -6.45 19.86 24.45
N SER A 180 -7.51 20.45 25.00
CA SER A 180 -7.57 20.88 26.39
C SER A 180 -7.32 19.75 27.40
N ASN A 181 -7.74 18.52 27.10
CA ASN A 181 -7.57 17.38 28.00
C ASN A 181 -6.19 16.72 27.89
N ARG A 182 -5.49 16.86 26.75
CA ARG A 182 -4.08 16.49 26.63
C ARG A 182 -3.19 17.56 27.26
N ARG A 183 -3.62 18.81 27.24
CA ARG A 183 -2.81 19.99 27.64
C ARG A 183 -1.55 20.08 26.78
N ASP A 184 -0.40 20.39 27.39
CA ASP A 184 0.87 20.53 26.69
C ASP A 184 1.72 19.25 26.70
N GLN A 185 1.11 18.10 27.07
CA GLN A 185 1.84 16.82 27.02
C GLN A 185 2.16 16.44 25.57
N TYR A 186 3.40 16.12 25.29
CA TYR A 186 4.01 15.78 24.01
C TYR A 186 4.14 16.95 23.01
N SER A 187 3.22 17.91 22.98
CA SER A 187 3.28 19.12 22.18
C SER A 187 2.48 20.26 22.81
N CYS A 188 3.02 21.46 22.80
CA CYS A 188 2.31 22.67 23.21
C CYS A 188 1.59 23.38 22.05
N MET A 189 1.68 22.86 20.83
CA MET A 189 1.06 23.45 19.65
C MET A 189 -0.46 23.50 19.79
N LYS A 190 -1.03 24.67 19.47
CA LYS A 190 -2.46 24.91 19.28
C LYS A 190 -2.68 25.33 17.85
N TYR A 191 -3.74 24.82 17.22
CA TYR A 191 -3.99 25.17 15.83
C TYR A 191 -5.09 26.23 15.76
N HIS A 192 -4.88 27.18 14.88
CA HIS A 192 -5.78 28.28 14.55
C HIS A 192 -5.86 28.41 13.03
N TRP A 193 -6.82 29.19 12.52
CA TRP A 193 -7.08 29.35 11.09
C TRP A 193 -5.81 29.63 10.24
N GLN A 194 -4.84 30.36 10.79
CA GLN A 194 -3.58 30.66 10.10
C GLN A 194 -2.67 29.44 9.88
N HIS A 195 -2.95 28.30 10.47
CA HIS A 195 -2.21 27.04 10.28
C HIS A 195 -2.77 26.19 9.15
N PHE A 196 -3.84 26.67 8.50
CA PHE A 196 -4.50 25.92 7.42
C PHE A 196 -4.46 26.68 6.11
N SER A 197 -4.55 25.94 4.98
CA SER A 197 -4.62 26.45 3.62
C SER A 197 -6.06 26.57 3.13
N GLY A 198 -6.96 25.72 3.62
CA GLY A 198 -8.37 25.69 3.24
C GLY A 198 -9.28 24.93 4.18
N VAL A 199 -10.58 25.10 3.99
CA VAL A 199 -11.66 24.39 4.70
C VAL A 199 -12.83 24.11 3.75
N ASP A 200 -13.72 23.17 4.10
CA ASP A 200 -14.88 22.78 3.29
C ASP A 200 -16.23 23.30 3.80
N TRP A 201 -16.27 23.98 4.95
CA TRP A 201 -17.52 24.41 5.59
C TRP A 201 -17.44 25.84 6.10
N ASP A 202 -18.46 26.65 5.78
CA ASP A 202 -18.73 27.95 6.40
C ASP A 202 -19.90 27.82 7.39
N GLN A 203 -19.59 27.80 8.69
CA GLN A 203 -20.57 27.66 9.77
C GLN A 203 -21.58 28.80 9.82
N LYS A 204 -21.15 30.02 9.51
CA LYS A 204 -22.01 31.21 9.53
C LYS A 204 -23.11 31.20 8.48
N ARG A 205 -22.82 30.55 7.32
CA ARG A 205 -23.76 30.43 6.19
C ARG A 205 -24.32 29.02 6.01
N GLU A 206 -23.87 28.08 6.84
CA GLU A 206 -24.21 26.66 6.74
C GLU A 206 -24.01 26.11 5.31
N LYS A 207 -22.86 26.46 4.70
CA LYS A 207 -22.60 26.17 3.30
C LYS A 207 -21.30 25.38 3.11
N ASN A 208 -21.43 24.27 2.38
CA ASN A 208 -20.29 23.50 1.90
C ASN A 208 -19.75 24.06 0.58
N ALA A 209 -18.45 24.32 0.52
CA ALA A 209 -17.68 24.64 -0.67
C ALA A 209 -16.19 24.53 -0.32
N ILE A 210 -15.31 24.48 -1.31
CA ILE A 210 -13.86 24.59 -1.06
C ILE A 210 -13.52 26.07 -0.87
N TYR A 211 -13.17 26.41 0.36
CA TYR A 211 -12.77 27.76 0.77
C TYR A 211 -11.26 27.80 0.95
N LYS A 212 -10.56 28.45 0.03
CA LYS A 212 -9.13 28.77 0.19
C LYS A 212 -9.00 29.92 1.18
N ILE A 213 -8.22 29.76 2.22
CA ILE A 213 -7.96 30.80 3.22
C ILE A 213 -7.19 31.94 2.56
N ALA A 214 -7.62 33.17 2.77
CA ALA A 214 -7.02 34.36 2.20
C ALA A 214 -6.20 35.13 3.26
N GLY A 215 -5.07 35.69 2.86
CA GLY A 215 -4.21 36.46 3.75
C GLY A 215 -2.77 36.54 3.25
N PRO A 216 -1.91 37.26 3.95
CA PRO A 216 -0.49 37.30 3.63
C PRO A 216 0.12 35.89 3.69
N ASN A 217 0.84 35.51 2.63
CA ASN A 217 1.50 34.21 2.48
C ASN A 217 0.55 33.00 2.45
N LYS A 218 -0.75 33.20 2.21
CA LYS A 218 -1.75 32.13 2.07
C LYS A 218 -1.96 31.76 0.61
N ASN A 219 -1.71 30.51 0.29
CA ASN A 219 -2.03 29.90 -1.02
C ASN A 219 -2.01 28.37 -0.91
N TRP A 220 -2.53 27.69 -1.93
CA TRP A 220 -2.32 26.27 -2.09
C TRP A 220 -0.83 25.93 -2.23
N ALA A 221 -0.39 24.79 -1.72
CA ALA A 221 0.96 24.30 -1.93
C ALA A 221 1.21 24.10 -3.43
N PRO A 222 2.32 24.63 -3.99
CA PRO A 222 2.56 24.59 -5.44
C PRO A 222 3.13 23.26 -5.96
N ASP A 223 3.56 22.39 -5.07
CA ASP A 223 4.30 21.16 -5.36
C ASP A 223 3.53 19.87 -5.00
N VAL A 224 2.22 19.95 -5.13
CA VAL A 224 1.25 18.84 -5.02
C VAL A 224 0.85 18.32 -6.40
N SER A 225 -0.10 17.39 -6.47
CA SER A 225 -0.69 16.94 -7.75
C SER A 225 -1.38 18.10 -8.48
N ASN A 226 -1.23 18.13 -9.82
CA ASN A 226 -1.91 19.10 -10.70
C ASN A 226 -3.35 18.69 -11.07
N GLU A 227 -3.87 17.61 -10.52
CA GLU A 227 -5.26 17.21 -10.72
C GLU A 227 -6.18 18.34 -10.23
N ASN A 228 -7.28 18.63 -10.95
CA ASN A 228 -8.15 19.77 -10.69
C ASN A 228 -7.43 21.14 -10.64
N GLY A 229 -6.35 21.31 -11.39
CA GLY A 229 -5.51 22.52 -11.41
C GLY A 229 -4.51 22.61 -10.27
N ASN A 230 -4.88 22.21 -9.08
CA ASN A 230 -4.06 22.03 -7.88
C ASN A 230 -4.84 21.17 -6.87
N TYR A 231 -4.23 20.12 -6.36
CA TYR A 231 -4.93 19.20 -5.47
C TYR A 231 -4.42 19.21 -4.03
N ASP A 232 -4.02 20.38 -3.51
CA ASP A 232 -3.64 20.57 -2.11
C ASP A 232 -4.80 20.18 -1.18
N PHE A 233 -5.94 20.86 -1.29
CA PHE A 233 -7.11 20.59 -0.46
C PHE A 233 -7.70 19.20 -0.72
N LEU A 234 -7.90 18.40 0.34
CA LEU A 234 -8.65 17.14 0.27
C LEU A 234 -10.00 17.25 0.99
N MET A 235 -9.98 17.51 2.30
CA MET A 235 -11.16 17.57 3.16
C MET A 235 -10.85 18.28 4.49
N PHE A 236 -11.89 18.61 5.25
CA PHE A 236 -11.82 19.23 6.60
C PHE A 236 -11.00 20.52 6.63
N ALA A 237 -10.12 20.67 7.63
CA ALA A 237 -9.16 21.76 7.72
C ALA A 237 -7.80 21.31 7.22
N ASP A 238 -7.43 21.73 6.03
CA ASP A 238 -6.23 21.37 5.29
C ASP A 238 -5.00 22.07 5.85
N LEU A 239 -3.97 21.33 6.22
CA LEU A 239 -2.78 21.86 6.91
C LEU A 239 -1.86 22.64 5.94
N ASP A 240 -1.48 23.85 6.31
CA ASP A 240 -0.52 24.65 5.57
C ASP A 240 0.92 24.20 5.88
N HIS A 241 1.45 23.27 5.10
CA HIS A 241 2.82 22.76 5.25
C HIS A 241 3.91 23.80 4.97
N SER A 242 3.56 24.99 4.47
CA SER A 242 4.49 26.12 4.35
C SER A 242 4.66 26.89 5.66
N ASN A 243 3.68 26.78 6.58
CA ASN A 243 3.73 27.42 7.89
C ASN A 243 4.81 26.77 8.78
N PRO A 244 5.78 27.53 9.33
CA PRO A 244 6.86 26.95 10.13
C PRO A 244 6.40 26.26 11.42
N GLU A 245 5.31 26.75 12.06
CA GLU A 245 4.78 26.14 13.29
C GLU A 245 4.18 24.77 12.99
N VAL A 246 3.39 24.67 11.92
CA VAL A 246 2.84 23.39 11.42
C VAL A 246 3.96 22.42 11.08
N ARG A 247 4.95 22.86 10.29
CA ARG A 247 6.09 22.00 9.92
C ARG A 247 6.83 21.48 11.13
N ASN A 248 7.15 22.34 12.07
CA ASN A 248 7.91 21.96 13.26
C ASN A 248 7.14 20.98 14.14
N ASP A 249 5.83 21.18 14.32
CA ASP A 249 4.98 20.26 15.09
C ASP A 249 4.87 18.87 14.42
N LEU A 250 4.71 18.84 13.08
CA LEU A 250 4.64 17.58 12.34
C LEU A 250 5.99 16.84 12.28
N LEU A 251 7.12 17.55 12.15
CA LEU A 251 8.44 16.95 12.23
C LEU A 251 8.71 16.38 13.63
N HIS A 252 8.39 17.14 14.68
CA HIS A 252 8.45 16.67 16.06
C HIS A 252 7.58 15.43 16.29
N TRP A 253 6.33 15.45 15.80
CA TRP A 253 5.45 14.30 15.88
C TRP A 253 6.05 13.07 15.18
N GLY A 254 6.63 13.23 13.99
CA GLY A 254 7.22 12.13 13.24
C GLY A 254 8.31 11.40 14.01
N SER A 255 9.25 12.12 14.62
CA SER A 255 10.28 11.52 15.46
C SER A 255 9.70 10.96 16.76
N TRP A 256 8.82 11.71 17.44
CA TRP A 256 8.19 11.28 18.70
C TRP A 256 7.43 9.96 18.55
N ILE A 257 6.57 9.82 17.52
CA ILE A 257 5.78 8.58 17.34
C ILE A 257 6.67 7.40 16.96
N ALA A 258 7.67 7.63 16.09
CA ALA A 258 8.57 6.59 15.64
C ALA A 258 9.44 6.04 16.77
N GLU A 259 9.95 6.92 17.65
CA GLU A 259 10.72 6.53 18.85
C GLU A 259 9.84 5.89 19.90
N SER A 260 8.73 6.55 20.30
CA SER A 260 7.85 6.11 21.39
C SER A 260 7.31 4.70 21.15
N LEU A 261 6.98 4.38 19.92
CA LEU A 261 6.43 3.08 19.51
C LEU A 261 7.49 2.15 18.87
N SER A 262 8.74 2.59 18.73
CA SER A 262 9.78 1.82 18.02
C SER A 262 9.31 1.34 16.64
N LEU A 263 8.72 2.22 15.87
CA LEU A 263 8.20 1.93 14.53
C LEU A 263 9.33 1.63 13.55
N SER A 264 9.05 0.81 12.55
CA SER A 264 9.99 0.50 11.48
C SER A 264 9.72 1.29 10.20
N GLY A 265 8.54 1.90 10.09
CA GLY A 265 8.16 2.69 8.91
C GLY A 265 6.82 3.39 9.07
N MET A 266 6.46 4.16 8.01
CA MET A 266 5.18 4.86 7.87
C MET A 266 4.62 4.73 6.47
N ARG A 267 3.29 4.70 6.36
CA ARG A 267 2.56 5.03 5.14
C ARG A 267 2.11 6.48 5.26
N LEU A 268 2.50 7.32 4.33
CA LEU A 268 2.02 8.69 4.21
C LEU A 268 0.69 8.68 3.48
N ASP A 269 -0.38 8.91 4.23
CA ASP A 269 -1.75 9.02 3.71
C ASP A 269 -1.87 10.22 2.77
N ALA A 270 -2.71 10.10 1.74
CA ALA A 270 -3.06 11.20 0.83
C ALA A 270 -1.85 11.97 0.25
N ALA A 271 -0.73 11.29 -0.02
CA ALA A 271 0.56 11.89 -0.38
C ALA A 271 0.50 12.84 -1.60
N LYS A 272 -0.46 12.65 -2.52
CA LYS A 272 -0.62 13.54 -3.69
C LYS A 272 -1.15 14.93 -3.33
N HIS A 273 -1.72 15.09 -2.13
CA HIS A 273 -2.29 16.33 -1.61
C HIS A 273 -1.32 17.11 -0.72
N ILE A 274 -0.20 16.51 -0.34
CA ILE A 274 0.79 17.07 0.57
C ILE A 274 2.00 17.58 -0.23
N SER A 275 2.52 18.78 0.11
CA SER A 275 3.75 19.31 -0.47
C SER A 275 4.87 18.26 -0.51
N THR A 276 5.38 17.95 -1.71
CA THR A 276 6.48 16.98 -1.88
C THR A 276 7.76 17.43 -1.18
N ARG A 277 8.01 18.74 -1.08
CA ARG A 277 9.14 19.29 -0.30
C ARG A 277 8.97 19.05 1.19
N PHE A 278 7.75 19.17 1.72
CA PHE A 278 7.50 18.84 3.11
C PHE A 278 7.66 17.33 3.34
N GLN A 279 7.10 16.48 2.49
CA GLN A 279 7.24 15.02 2.63
C GLN A 279 8.72 14.59 2.62
N LYS A 280 9.52 15.15 1.71
CA LYS A 280 10.96 14.87 1.66
C LYS A 280 11.64 15.28 2.96
N ALA A 281 11.41 16.50 3.44
CA ALA A 281 11.99 16.99 4.70
C ALA A 281 11.53 16.15 5.91
N PHE A 282 10.28 15.68 5.91
CA PHE A 282 9.74 14.81 6.96
C PHE A 282 10.45 13.46 6.98
N VAL A 283 10.61 12.81 5.83
CA VAL A 283 11.30 11.53 5.71
C VAL A 283 12.76 11.65 6.13
N GLU A 284 13.47 12.68 5.66
CA GLU A 284 14.85 12.97 6.04
C GLU A 284 14.97 13.17 7.55
N HIS A 285 14.08 13.99 8.14
CA HIS A 285 14.07 14.23 9.59
C HIS A 285 13.89 12.95 10.40
N VAL A 286 12.91 12.12 10.08
CA VAL A 286 12.67 10.87 10.82
C VAL A 286 13.85 9.90 10.67
N ARG A 287 14.47 9.84 9.48
CA ARG A 287 15.67 9.01 9.27
C ARG A 287 16.87 9.50 10.05
N ASP A 288 17.10 10.80 10.07
CA ASP A 288 18.22 11.40 10.79
C ASP A 288 18.08 11.28 12.30
N GLN A 289 16.86 11.42 12.82
CA GLN A 289 16.61 11.43 14.26
C GLN A 289 16.40 10.03 14.84
N VAL A 290 15.79 9.09 14.09
CA VAL A 290 15.33 7.81 14.65
C VAL A 290 16.07 6.63 14.02
N ASN A 291 15.97 6.46 12.71
CA ASN A 291 16.53 5.29 12.02
C ASN A 291 16.81 5.59 10.54
N PRO A 292 18.07 5.55 10.08
CA PRO A 292 18.43 5.79 8.68
C PRO A 292 17.73 4.85 7.68
N LYS A 293 17.27 3.68 8.14
CA LYS A 293 16.56 2.68 7.36
C LYS A 293 15.04 2.73 7.54
N PHE A 294 14.50 3.85 8.03
CA PHE A 294 13.06 3.98 8.24
C PHE A 294 12.29 3.82 6.93
N PHE A 295 11.36 2.86 6.90
CA PHE A 295 10.60 2.49 5.72
C PHE A 295 9.45 3.47 5.47
N VAL A 296 9.30 3.98 4.24
CA VAL A 296 8.24 4.94 3.93
C VAL A 296 7.53 4.52 2.65
N ILE A 297 6.20 4.51 2.70
CA ILE A 297 5.31 4.31 1.56
C ILE A 297 4.48 5.58 1.38
N GLY A 298 4.50 6.19 0.21
CA GLY A 298 3.60 7.29 -0.13
C GLY A 298 2.35 6.79 -0.85
N GLU A 299 1.19 7.21 -0.38
CA GLU A 299 -0.06 6.97 -1.10
C GLU A 299 -0.27 8.05 -2.16
N TYR A 300 0.49 7.97 -3.24
CA TYR A 300 0.28 8.83 -4.40
C TYR A 300 -0.73 8.17 -5.36
N TRP A 301 -2.02 8.39 -5.11
CA TRP A 301 -3.11 7.67 -5.78
C TRP A 301 -3.37 8.19 -7.20
N THR A 302 -2.76 7.55 -8.18
CA THR A 302 -2.98 7.82 -9.61
C THR A 302 -2.77 6.55 -10.44
N GLY A 303 -3.51 6.43 -11.56
CA GLY A 303 -3.25 5.38 -12.56
C GLY A 303 -2.21 5.78 -13.61
N ASN A 304 -1.68 6.98 -13.56
CA ASN A 304 -0.67 7.48 -14.47
C ASN A 304 0.73 7.19 -13.91
N LEU A 305 1.44 6.30 -14.58
CA LEU A 305 2.80 5.90 -14.17
C LEU A 305 3.79 7.07 -14.16
N TYR A 306 3.63 8.03 -15.07
CA TYR A 306 4.50 9.22 -15.14
C TYR A 306 4.41 10.05 -13.86
N ASP A 307 3.19 10.30 -13.35
CA ASP A 307 3.00 11.07 -12.12
C ASP A 307 3.61 10.38 -10.90
N ILE A 308 3.56 9.03 -10.86
CA ILE A 308 4.20 8.25 -9.78
C ILE A 308 5.74 8.39 -9.86
N HIS A 309 6.30 8.33 -11.06
CA HIS A 309 7.75 8.53 -11.25
C HIS A 309 8.17 9.95 -10.83
N GLU A 310 7.43 10.97 -11.25
CA GLU A 310 7.69 12.37 -10.86
C GLU A 310 7.64 12.55 -9.33
N TYR A 311 6.64 11.93 -8.68
CA TYR A 311 6.54 11.93 -7.22
C TYR A 311 7.77 11.31 -6.55
N LEU A 312 8.17 10.10 -6.97
CA LEU A 312 9.34 9.42 -6.42
C LEU A 312 10.62 10.19 -6.67
N GLU A 313 10.78 10.81 -7.83
CA GLU A 313 11.92 11.67 -8.18
C GLU A 313 12.00 12.90 -7.27
N LYS A 314 10.88 13.60 -7.03
CA LYS A 314 10.80 14.73 -6.11
C LYS A 314 11.18 14.39 -4.67
N LEU A 315 10.99 13.14 -4.27
CA LEU A 315 11.44 12.62 -2.98
C LEU A 315 12.84 11.99 -3.03
N ASP A 316 13.61 12.17 -4.10
CA ASP A 316 14.91 11.53 -4.32
C ASP A 316 14.86 10.01 -4.09
N TYR A 317 13.76 9.36 -4.49
CA TYR A 317 13.50 7.93 -4.29
C TYR A 317 13.59 7.46 -2.82
N GLN A 318 13.33 8.34 -1.88
CA GLN A 318 13.36 8.00 -0.44
C GLN A 318 12.08 7.32 0.07
N ALA A 319 11.08 7.16 -0.77
CA ALA A 319 9.83 6.46 -0.47
C ALA A 319 9.52 5.40 -1.53
N LEU A 320 8.65 4.45 -1.17
CA LEU A 320 7.98 3.57 -2.09
C LEU A 320 6.62 4.16 -2.44
N ALA A 321 5.99 3.68 -3.52
CA ALA A 321 4.63 4.07 -3.88
C ALA A 321 3.79 2.83 -4.24
N TYR A 322 2.47 2.93 -4.05
CA TYR A 322 1.54 1.89 -4.48
C TYR A 322 1.48 1.78 -6.00
N ASP A 323 1.53 0.55 -6.51
CA ASP A 323 1.40 0.26 -7.95
C ASP A 323 -0.09 0.27 -8.37
N VAL A 324 -0.70 1.45 -8.33
CA VAL A 324 -2.10 1.65 -8.76
C VAL A 324 -2.31 1.28 -10.24
N PRO A 325 -1.36 1.54 -11.17
CA PRO A 325 -1.44 1.02 -12.53
C PRO A 325 -1.63 -0.50 -12.60
N LEU A 326 -0.91 -1.28 -11.79
CA LEU A 326 -1.06 -2.74 -11.74
C LEU A 326 -2.43 -3.16 -11.19
N LEU A 327 -2.90 -2.53 -10.12
CA LEU A 327 -4.24 -2.77 -9.57
C LEU A 327 -5.32 -2.53 -10.63
N ARG A 328 -5.27 -1.40 -11.35
CA ARG A 328 -6.23 -1.08 -12.43
C ARG A 328 -6.18 -2.11 -13.55
N LYS A 329 -5.01 -2.65 -13.89
CA LYS A 329 -4.88 -3.76 -14.83
C LYS A 329 -5.52 -5.04 -14.31
N PHE A 330 -5.28 -5.42 -13.06
CA PHE A 330 -5.94 -6.56 -12.46
C PHE A 330 -7.46 -6.42 -12.48
N SER A 331 -7.97 -5.25 -12.10
CA SER A 331 -9.40 -4.95 -12.17
C SER A 331 -9.94 -5.10 -13.60
N SER A 332 -9.36 -4.42 -14.58
CA SER A 332 -9.80 -4.47 -15.98
C SER A 332 -9.76 -5.88 -16.56
N ILE A 333 -8.65 -6.60 -16.38
CA ILE A 333 -8.47 -7.96 -16.91
C ILE A 333 -9.44 -8.94 -16.25
N SER A 334 -9.70 -8.80 -14.96
CA SER A 334 -10.53 -9.73 -14.20
C SER A 334 -12.00 -9.74 -14.62
N HIS A 335 -12.48 -8.66 -15.22
CA HIS A 335 -13.86 -8.52 -15.72
C HIS A 335 -14.02 -8.88 -17.20
N SER A 336 -12.95 -9.25 -17.88
CA SER A 336 -12.94 -9.62 -19.29
C SER A 336 -12.49 -11.07 -19.46
N ALA A 337 -13.38 -11.93 -19.97
CA ALA A 337 -13.05 -13.34 -20.18
C ALA A 337 -11.87 -13.49 -21.15
N LYS A 338 -10.91 -14.35 -20.81
CA LYS A 338 -9.75 -14.70 -21.64
C LYS A 338 -8.91 -13.49 -22.09
N SER A 339 -8.77 -12.47 -21.26
CA SER A 339 -7.90 -11.33 -21.54
C SER A 339 -6.44 -11.77 -21.72
N ASP A 340 -5.70 -11.04 -22.54
CA ASP A 340 -4.29 -11.31 -22.78
C ASP A 340 -3.44 -10.96 -21.56
N LEU A 341 -2.82 -11.97 -20.94
CA LEU A 341 -1.98 -11.83 -19.76
C LEU A 341 -0.52 -11.49 -20.08
N ARG A 342 -0.08 -11.58 -21.35
CA ARG A 342 1.35 -11.43 -21.72
C ARG A 342 1.91 -10.07 -21.32
N GLY A 343 1.11 -9.02 -21.48
CA GLY A 343 1.44 -7.63 -21.12
C GLY A 343 0.97 -7.17 -19.74
N ILE A 344 0.66 -8.06 -18.80
CA ILE A 344 0.03 -7.72 -17.52
C ILE A 344 0.86 -6.74 -16.68
N PHE A 345 2.16 -6.70 -16.84
CA PHE A 345 3.06 -5.78 -16.13
C PHE A 345 3.47 -4.55 -16.97
N GLU A 346 3.11 -4.49 -18.26
CA GLU A 346 3.48 -3.34 -19.10
C GLU A 346 2.88 -2.04 -18.58
N GLY A 347 3.71 -0.99 -18.43
CA GLY A 347 3.26 0.31 -17.91
C GLY A 347 2.86 0.30 -16.44
N THR A 348 3.46 -0.57 -15.64
CA THR A 348 3.28 -0.63 -14.18
C THR A 348 4.55 -0.17 -13.45
N LEU A 349 4.40 0.24 -12.20
CA LEU A 349 5.52 0.67 -11.38
C LEU A 349 6.47 -0.51 -11.10
N VAL A 350 5.95 -1.70 -10.82
CA VAL A 350 6.76 -2.89 -10.54
C VAL A 350 7.59 -3.33 -11.74
N GLN A 351 7.17 -3.00 -12.97
CA GLN A 351 7.98 -3.25 -14.16
C GLN A 351 9.15 -2.27 -14.27
N SER A 352 8.89 -0.98 -14.02
CA SER A 352 9.86 0.10 -14.24
C SER A 352 10.77 0.36 -13.03
N ARG A 353 10.25 0.20 -11.81
CA ARG A 353 10.93 0.44 -10.53
C ARG A 353 10.52 -0.62 -9.49
N PRO A 354 10.93 -1.88 -9.66
CA PRO A 354 10.50 -2.98 -8.79
C PRO A 354 10.79 -2.73 -7.31
N ASP A 355 11.92 -2.10 -6.98
CA ASP A 355 12.33 -1.85 -5.60
C ASP A 355 11.50 -0.76 -4.90
N HIS A 356 10.84 0.11 -5.67
CA HIS A 356 9.99 1.21 -5.15
C HIS A 356 8.50 0.91 -5.29
N ALA A 357 8.12 -0.26 -5.81
CA ALA A 357 6.73 -0.62 -6.03
C ALA A 357 6.15 -1.39 -4.85
N VAL A 358 5.08 -0.88 -4.24
CA VAL A 358 4.21 -1.66 -3.35
C VAL A 358 3.08 -2.23 -4.19
N THR A 359 3.12 -3.55 -4.43
CA THR A 359 2.11 -4.25 -5.23
C THR A 359 0.98 -4.77 -4.35
N PHE A 360 -0.26 -4.66 -4.80
CA PHE A 360 -1.43 -5.06 -4.03
C PHE A 360 -2.61 -5.46 -4.94
N VAL A 361 -3.61 -6.13 -4.40
CA VAL A 361 -4.82 -6.60 -5.11
C VAL A 361 -6.06 -5.86 -4.64
N ALA A 362 -6.10 -5.48 -3.39
CA ALA A 362 -7.13 -4.65 -2.77
C ALA A 362 -6.56 -3.95 -1.54
N ASN A 363 -7.24 -2.92 -1.06
CA ASN A 363 -7.01 -2.25 0.22
C ASN A 363 -8.35 -1.75 0.79
N HIS A 364 -8.30 -1.04 1.92
CA HIS A 364 -9.49 -0.53 2.62
C HIS A 364 -10.26 0.53 1.82
N ASP A 365 -9.61 1.26 0.89
CA ASP A 365 -10.25 2.27 0.03
C ASP A 365 -10.79 1.68 -1.28
N THR A 366 -10.24 0.56 -1.72
CA THR A 366 -10.67 -0.11 -2.97
C THR A 366 -11.67 -1.24 -2.75
N GLN A 367 -11.94 -1.60 -1.48
CA GLN A 367 -12.95 -2.58 -1.14
C GLN A 367 -14.36 -2.10 -1.52
N PRO A 368 -15.36 -3.01 -1.66
CA PRO A 368 -16.72 -2.65 -2.03
C PRO A 368 -17.34 -1.56 -1.16
N GLY A 369 -17.99 -0.58 -1.80
CA GLY A 369 -18.68 0.55 -1.16
C GLY A 369 -17.78 1.73 -0.77
N GLN A 370 -16.48 1.69 -1.06
CA GLN A 370 -15.57 2.80 -0.81
C GLN A 370 -15.38 3.70 -2.04
N MET A 371 -14.94 4.96 -1.81
CA MET A 371 -14.84 5.97 -2.88
C MET A 371 -13.86 5.59 -4.01
N LEU A 372 -12.83 4.83 -3.71
CA LEU A 372 -11.83 4.37 -4.66
C LEU A 372 -12.08 2.93 -5.10
N GLU A 373 -13.30 2.43 -4.93
CA GLU A 373 -13.66 1.06 -5.28
C GLU A 373 -13.09 0.65 -6.65
N THR A 374 -12.19 -0.33 -6.62
CA THR A 374 -11.51 -0.86 -7.81
C THR A 374 -11.54 -2.38 -7.73
N PRO A 375 -12.69 -2.99 -8.06
CA PRO A 375 -12.91 -4.40 -7.80
C PRO A 375 -12.04 -5.28 -8.70
N VAL A 376 -11.33 -6.22 -8.08
CA VAL A 376 -10.75 -7.37 -8.77
C VAL A 376 -11.69 -8.55 -8.56
N ALA A 377 -12.17 -9.15 -9.66
CA ALA A 377 -13.15 -10.25 -9.58
C ALA A 377 -12.62 -11.40 -8.70
N CYS A 378 -13.49 -12.00 -7.87
CA CYS A 378 -13.11 -13.05 -6.92
C CYS A 378 -12.38 -14.22 -7.61
N SER A 379 -12.81 -14.60 -8.82
CA SER A 379 -12.16 -15.65 -9.63
C SER A 379 -10.73 -15.28 -10.07
N PHE A 380 -10.37 -14.01 -10.09
CA PHE A 380 -9.05 -13.54 -10.51
C PHE A 380 -8.12 -13.23 -9.32
N LYS A 381 -8.64 -13.07 -8.11
CA LYS A 381 -7.82 -12.69 -6.94
C LYS A 381 -6.67 -13.67 -6.68
N LEU A 382 -6.92 -14.98 -6.80
CA LEU A 382 -5.87 -15.98 -6.63
C LEU A 382 -4.74 -15.82 -7.67
N LEU A 383 -5.09 -15.50 -8.92
CA LEU A 383 -4.15 -15.25 -10.01
C LEU A 383 -3.31 -13.98 -9.70
N ALA A 384 -3.98 -12.91 -9.31
CA ALA A 384 -3.35 -11.62 -8.98
C ALA A 384 -2.39 -11.76 -7.78
N TYR A 385 -2.82 -12.40 -6.70
CA TYR A 385 -1.96 -12.66 -5.54
C TYR A 385 -0.76 -13.55 -5.87
N SER A 386 -0.94 -14.58 -6.73
CA SER A 386 0.19 -15.40 -7.17
C SER A 386 1.22 -14.58 -7.96
N LEU A 387 0.78 -13.62 -8.76
CA LEU A 387 1.65 -12.73 -9.52
C LEU A 387 2.44 -11.77 -8.63
N ILE A 388 1.86 -11.20 -7.60
CA ILE A 388 2.57 -10.27 -6.72
C ILE A 388 3.39 -10.97 -5.63
N LEU A 389 2.95 -12.13 -5.15
CA LEU A 389 3.61 -12.84 -4.05
C LEU A 389 4.79 -13.70 -4.52
N LEU A 390 4.69 -14.36 -5.67
CA LEU A 390 5.64 -15.40 -6.06
C LEU A 390 6.69 -14.93 -7.08
N ARG A 391 6.46 -13.82 -7.79
CA ARG A 391 7.45 -13.24 -8.71
C ARG A 391 8.54 -12.48 -7.97
N LYS A 392 9.69 -12.32 -8.66
CA LYS A 392 10.78 -11.44 -8.24
C LYS A 392 10.39 -9.98 -8.52
N GLY A 393 10.68 -9.11 -7.58
CA GLY A 393 10.41 -7.67 -7.68
C GLY A 393 9.06 -7.25 -7.09
N GLY A 394 9.01 -6.05 -6.59
CA GLY A 394 7.90 -5.48 -5.84
C GLY A 394 7.87 -5.90 -4.38
N ASN A 395 7.23 -5.02 -3.58
CA ASN A 395 6.96 -5.24 -2.17
C ASN A 395 5.47 -5.54 -2.03
N PRO A 396 5.04 -6.82 -1.99
CA PRO A 396 3.62 -7.15 -1.97
C PRO A 396 2.98 -6.78 -0.65
N CYS A 397 1.78 -6.19 -0.73
CA CYS A 397 0.90 -5.90 0.38
C CYS A 397 -0.37 -6.75 0.26
N VAL A 398 -0.60 -7.62 1.23
CA VAL A 398 -1.82 -8.42 1.35
C VAL A 398 -2.86 -7.63 2.14
N PHE A 399 -4.09 -7.66 1.68
CA PHE A 399 -5.20 -6.97 2.32
C PHE A 399 -5.86 -7.86 3.39
N PHE A 400 -6.09 -7.30 4.58
CA PHE A 400 -6.79 -7.99 5.68
C PHE A 400 -8.15 -8.56 5.26
N GLY A 401 -8.93 -7.77 4.51
CA GLY A 401 -10.25 -8.17 4.03
C GLY A 401 -10.21 -9.37 3.07
N ASP A 402 -9.12 -9.56 2.31
CA ASP A 402 -8.96 -10.74 1.46
C ASP A 402 -8.51 -11.97 2.26
N LEU A 403 -7.85 -11.78 3.40
CA LEU A 403 -7.41 -12.87 4.27
C LEU A 403 -8.51 -13.38 5.21
N TYR A 404 -9.32 -12.46 5.78
CA TYR A 404 -10.31 -12.78 6.82
C TYR A 404 -11.77 -12.53 6.41
N GLY A 405 -12.00 -11.93 5.25
CA GLY A 405 -13.29 -11.42 4.83
C GLY A 405 -13.50 -9.96 5.20
N ILE A 406 -14.55 -9.35 4.66
CA ILE A 406 -14.93 -7.96 4.88
C ILE A 406 -16.25 -7.92 5.64
N ARG A 407 -16.32 -7.19 6.75
CA ARG A 407 -17.53 -6.98 7.54
C ARG A 407 -18.32 -5.76 7.05
N ALA A 408 -18.65 -5.70 5.76
CA ALA A 408 -19.55 -4.67 5.27
C ALA A 408 -20.87 -4.65 6.06
N ASN A 409 -21.54 -3.47 6.14
CA ASN A 409 -22.89 -3.31 6.71
C ASN A 409 -23.97 -4.04 5.88
N VAL A 410 -23.66 -5.25 5.42
CA VAL A 410 -24.55 -6.11 4.68
C VAL A 410 -24.96 -7.31 5.55
N GLU A 411 -26.11 -7.86 5.29
CA GLU A 411 -26.66 -9.00 6.04
C GLU A 411 -25.71 -10.22 6.06
N GLU A 412 -24.84 -10.32 5.04
CA GLU A 412 -23.82 -11.37 4.97
C GLU A 412 -22.43 -10.75 4.76
N PRO A 413 -21.44 -10.97 5.65
CA PRO A 413 -20.08 -10.54 5.44
C PRO A 413 -19.45 -11.28 4.25
N MET A 414 -18.60 -10.58 3.50
CA MET A 414 -17.83 -11.20 2.43
C MET A 414 -16.85 -12.23 3.00
N LYS A 415 -16.81 -13.39 2.36
CA LYS A 415 -15.88 -14.47 2.76
C LYS A 415 -14.43 -14.12 2.41
N PRO A 416 -13.44 -14.76 3.08
CA PRO A 416 -12.04 -14.70 2.66
C PRO A 416 -11.87 -14.99 1.17
N ALA A 417 -10.97 -14.28 0.52
CA ALA A 417 -10.68 -14.47 -0.89
C ALA A 417 -9.87 -15.76 -1.16
N CYS A 418 -9.73 -16.11 -2.44
CA CYS A 418 -8.85 -17.19 -2.90
C CYS A 418 -9.19 -18.58 -2.30
N ASP A 419 -10.44 -18.83 -1.92
CA ASP A 419 -10.91 -20.11 -1.34
C ASP A 419 -10.00 -20.61 -0.20
N GLY A 420 -9.49 -19.71 0.65
CA GLY A 420 -8.58 -20.02 1.75
C GLY A 420 -7.15 -20.39 1.32
N LYS A 421 -6.76 -20.19 0.05
CA LYS A 421 -5.41 -20.50 -0.45
C LYS A 421 -4.40 -19.36 -0.26
N LEU A 422 -4.85 -18.17 0.12
CA LEU A 422 -3.98 -17.02 0.29
C LEU A 422 -2.86 -17.24 1.32
N PRO A 423 -3.08 -17.83 2.50
CA PRO A 423 -2.02 -18.18 3.45
C PRO A 423 -0.96 -19.13 2.86
N ILE A 424 -1.38 -20.05 1.97
CA ILE A 424 -0.47 -20.98 1.29
C ILE A 424 0.47 -20.20 0.34
N LEU A 425 -0.06 -19.23 -0.42
CA LEU A 425 0.74 -18.38 -1.28
C LEU A 425 1.72 -17.51 -0.48
N MET A 426 1.28 -16.95 0.66
CA MET A 426 2.13 -16.17 1.55
C MET A 426 3.30 -17.01 2.08
N GLN A 427 3.02 -18.23 2.53
CA GLN A 427 4.06 -19.15 2.99
C GLN A 427 4.96 -19.63 1.84
N ALA A 428 4.39 -19.85 0.64
CA ALA A 428 5.19 -20.20 -0.55
C ALA A 428 6.18 -19.08 -0.91
N ARG A 429 5.80 -17.80 -0.74
CA ARG A 429 6.72 -16.67 -0.88
C ARG A 429 7.91 -16.82 0.07
N LYS A 430 7.63 -17.05 1.36
CA LYS A 430 8.65 -17.19 2.42
C LYS A 430 9.59 -18.38 2.17
N ASN A 431 9.07 -19.50 1.68
CA ASN A 431 9.82 -20.75 1.62
C ASN A 431 10.49 -21.00 0.26
N TYR A 432 9.88 -20.55 -0.85
CA TYR A 432 10.27 -21.03 -2.20
C TYR A 432 10.48 -19.94 -3.24
N ALA A 433 9.95 -18.71 -3.08
CA ALA A 433 10.02 -17.69 -4.12
C ALA A 433 11.39 -17.00 -4.23
N TYR A 434 12.46 -17.77 -4.35
CA TYR A 434 13.85 -17.28 -4.33
C TYR A 434 14.59 -17.59 -5.65
N GLY A 435 15.76 -16.98 -5.78
CA GLY A 435 16.65 -17.18 -6.92
C GLY A 435 16.22 -16.43 -8.18
N GLU A 436 16.89 -16.71 -9.30
CA GLU A 436 16.59 -16.09 -10.58
C GLU A 436 15.22 -16.50 -11.09
N GLN A 437 14.61 -15.61 -11.88
CA GLN A 437 13.29 -15.82 -12.45
C GLN A 437 13.37 -15.98 -13.96
N GLU A 438 12.73 -17.03 -14.47
CA GLU A 438 12.52 -17.24 -15.89
C GLU A 438 11.03 -17.15 -16.23
N ASN A 439 10.66 -16.30 -17.21
CA ASN A 439 9.26 -16.04 -17.57
C ASN A 439 8.86 -16.82 -18.83
N TYR A 440 7.65 -17.35 -18.84
CA TYR A 440 6.98 -18.05 -19.93
C TYR A 440 5.67 -17.34 -20.27
N PHE A 441 5.78 -16.11 -20.81
CA PHE A 441 4.65 -15.24 -21.16
C PHE A 441 4.42 -15.27 -22.69
N ASP A 442 4.37 -16.47 -23.27
CA ASP A 442 4.28 -16.75 -24.69
C ASP A 442 2.84 -17.01 -25.19
N GLN A 443 1.90 -17.32 -24.28
CA GLN A 443 0.50 -17.58 -24.61
C GLN A 443 -0.42 -16.55 -23.95
N PRO A 444 -1.42 -16.01 -24.65
CA PRO A 444 -2.24 -14.92 -24.12
C PRO A 444 -3.01 -15.29 -22.85
N ASN A 445 -3.52 -16.51 -22.75
CA ASN A 445 -4.36 -16.94 -21.62
C ASN A 445 -3.68 -17.91 -20.67
N CYS A 446 -2.40 -18.22 -20.92
CA CYS A 446 -1.64 -19.10 -20.04
C CYS A 446 -0.20 -18.58 -19.93
N ILE A 447 0.13 -17.99 -18.79
CA ILE A 447 1.46 -17.49 -18.48
C ILE A 447 2.03 -18.24 -17.29
N GLY A 448 3.36 -18.32 -17.22
CA GLY A 448 4.02 -18.95 -16.09
C GLY A 448 5.41 -18.37 -15.85
N PHE A 449 5.98 -18.72 -14.73
CA PHE A 449 7.36 -18.40 -14.40
C PHE A 449 7.97 -19.45 -13.47
N VAL A 450 9.28 -19.52 -13.50
CA VAL A 450 10.09 -20.34 -12.61
C VAL A 450 10.91 -19.42 -11.70
N ARG A 451 10.95 -19.72 -10.42
CA ARG A 451 11.95 -19.23 -9.48
C ARG A 451 12.92 -20.38 -9.24
N HIS A 452 14.17 -20.20 -9.62
CA HIS A 452 15.14 -21.31 -9.63
C HIS A 452 15.68 -21.70 -8.25
N GLY A 453 15.25 -20.97 -7.21
CA GLY A 453 15.76 -21.20 -5.85
C GLY A 453 17.19 -20.71 -5.65
N ASN A 454 17.74 -21.05 -4.51
CA ASN A 454 19.13 -20.80 -4.13
C ASN A 454 19.62 -21.93 -3.21
N ALA A 455 20.81 -21.79 -2.61
CA ALA A 455 21.37 -22.82 -1.71
C ALA A 455 20.49 -23.16 -0.48
N LYS A 456 19.56 -22.29 -0.11
CA LYS A 456 18.69 -22.46 1.07
C LYS A 456 17.23 -22.77 0.71
N HIS A 457 16.80 -22.43 -0.49
CA HIS A 457 15.40 -22.48 -0.91
C HIS A 457 15.26 -23.20 -2.26
N ALA A 458 14.35 -24.16 -2.34
CA ALA A 458 14.21 -25.06 -3.48
C ALA A 458 13.68 -24.42 -4.78
N GLY A 459 13.13 -23.22 -4.71
CA GLY A 459 12.45 -22.59 -5.84
C GLY A 459 11.04 -23.10 -6.06
N LEU A 460 10.35 -22.54 -7.07
CA LEU A 460 8.97 -22.92 -7.43
C LEU A 460 8.69 -22.72 -8.93
N VAL A 461 7.64 -23.36 -9.42
CA VAL A 461 6.97 -23.06 -10.69
C VAL A 461 5.60 -22.50 -10.38
N CYS A 462 5.25 -21.39 -11.00
CA CYS A 462 3.89 -20.85 -10.99
C CYS A 462 3.37 -20.85 -12.44
N LEU A 463 2.21 -21.46 -12.66
CA LEU A 463 1.51 -21.48 -13.94
C LEU A 463 0.09 -20.95 -13.72
N ILE A 464 -0.34 -20.00 -14.56
CA ILE A 464 -1.58 -19.25 -14.40
C ILE A 464 -2.37 -19.34 -15.71
N SER A 465 -3.65 -19.71 -15.63
CA SER A 465 -4.60 -19.63 -16.72
C SER A 465 -5.79 -18.75 -16.32
N ASN A 466 -6.16 -17.78 -17.15
CA ASN A 466 -7.44 -17.05 -17.04
C ASN A 466 -8.47 -17.52 -18.07
N GLY A 467 -8.24 -18.66 -18.71
CA GLY A 467 -9.09 -19.28 -19.72
C GLY A 467 -9.24 -20.78 -19.49
N ASP A 468 -9.16 -21.53 -20.57
CA ASP A 468 -9.29 -23.00 -20.55
C ASP A 468 -8.12 -23.69 -19.80
N PRO A 469 -8.28 -24.96 -19.39
CA PRO A 469 -7.17 -25.75 -18.86
C PRO A 469 -6.00 -25.78 -19.85
N ASN A 470 -4.79 -25.73 -19.32
CA ASN A 470 -3.59 -25.71 -20.16
C ASN A 470 -2.45 -26.48 -19.49
N ASN A 471 -1.36 -26.65 -20.22
CA ASN A 471 -0.10 -27.12 -19.67
C ASN A 471 1.07 -26.39 -20.34
N LYS A 472 2.19 -26.31 -19.65
CA LYS A 472 3.36 -25.63 -20.17
C LYS A 472 4.63 -26.40 -19.83
N ARG A 473 5.47 -26.61 -20.84
CA ARG A 473 6.79 -27.20 -20.65
C ARG A 473 7.77 -26.12 -20.20
N MET A 474 8.28 -26.24 -18.97
CA MET A 474 9.12 -25.22 -18.35
C MET A 474 10.44 -25.84 -17.87
N PHE A 475 11.55 -25.08 -18.00
CA PHE A 475 12.88 -25.49 -17.58
C PHE A 475 13.09 -25.20 -16.09
N ILE A 476 13.47 -26.22 -15.34
CA ILE A 476 13.72 -26.11 -13.90
C ILE A 476 15.22 -26.20 -13.58
N GLY A 477 15.96 -26.81 -14.48
CA GLY A 477 17.38 -27.08 -14.32
C GLY A 477 17.69 -28.57 -14.36
N ARG A 478 18.82 -28.93 -14.99
CA ARG A 478 19.25 -30.31 -15.14
C ARG A 478 19.57 -31.01 -13.81
N GLN A 479 19.90 -30.23 -12.76
CA GLN A 479 20.15 -30.73 -11.42
C GLN A 479 18.89 -31.33 -10.75
N HIS A 480 17.71 -31.00 -11.27
CA HIS A 480 16.42 -31.54 -10.80
C HIS A 480 15.93 -32.76 -11.61
N ALA A 481 16.76 -33.28 -12.56
CA ALA A 481 16.37 -34.45 -13.37
C ALA A 481 15.95 -35.64 -12.50
N GLY A 482 14.77 -36.20 -12.75
CA GLY A 482 14.20 -37.31 -11.98
C GLY A 482 13.46 -36.89 -10.70
N THR A 483 13.50 -35.63 -10.26
CA THR A 483 12.73 -35.16 -9.09
C THR A 483 11.24 -35.08 -9.42
N GLN A 484 10.41 -35.19 -8.38
CA GLN A 484 8.95 -35.07 -8.47
C GLN A 484 8.50 -33.74 -7.88
N TRP A 485 7.67 -33.02 -8.63
CA TRP A 485 7.13 -31.73 -8.23
C TRP A 485 5.63 -31.85 -7.97
N LYS A 486 5.15 -31.29 -6.87
CA LYS A 486 3.75 -31.33 -6.43
C LYS A 486 3.15 -29.93 -6.42
N ASP A 487 1.85 -29.86 -6.78
CA ASP A 487 1.05 -28.64 -6.63
C ASP A 487 0.68 -28.43 -5.16
N ILE A 488 1.22 -27.36 -4.56
CA ILE A 488 0.95 -27.04 -3.14
C ILE A 488 -0.42 -26.43 -2.90
N LEU A 489 -1.10 -25.93 -3.95
CA LEU A 489 -2.48 -25.48 -3.85
C LEU A 489 -3.48 -26.64 -3.87
N GLY A 490 -3.05 -27.85 -4.24
CA GLY A 490 -3.82 -29.07 -4.18
C GLY A 490 -4.86 -29.24 -5.29
N TYR A 491 -4.79 -28.43 -6.36
CA TYR A 491 -5.69 -28.58 -7.52
C TYR A 491 -5.30 -29.79 -8.40
N HIS A 492 -4.02 -30.19 -8.38
CA HIS A 492 -3.50 -31.35 -9.10
C HIS A 492 -2.92 -32.37 -8.13
N ARG A 493 -3.44 -33.61 -8.19
CA ARG A 493 -2.99 -34.71 -7.32
C ARG A 493 -1.76 -35.46 -7.85
N THR A 494 -1.54 -35.43 -9.17
CA THR A 494 -0.41 -36.10 -9.82
C THR A 494 0.83 -35.22 -9.80
N SER A 495 1.97 -35.83 -9.46
CA SER A 495 3.25 -35.13 -9.50
C SER A 495 3.75 -34.95 -10.94
N VAL A 496 4.50 -33.89 -11.20
CA VAL A 496 5.27 -33.67 -12.42
C VAL A 496 6.68 -34.19 -12.20
N VAL A 497 7.15 -35.09 -13.08
CA VAL A 497 8.53 -35.60 -13.06
C VAL A 497 9.37 -34.78 -14.00
N ILE A 498 10.53 -34.31 -13.53
CA ILE A 498 11.49 -33.53 -14.34
C ILE A 498 12.28 -34.48 -15.24
N ASP A 499 12.31 -34.21 -16.54
CA ASP A 499 13.01 -35.00 -17.52
C ASP A 499 14.56 -34.86 -17.42
N LYS A 500 15.30 -35.72 -18.12
CA LYS A 500 16.79 -35.71 -18.14
C LYS A 500 17.40 -34.39 -18.66
N ARG A 501 16.60 -33.56 -19.35
CA ARG A 501 17.02 -32.25 -19.86
C ARG A 501 16.69 -31.12 -18.87
N GLY A 502 16.03 -31.40 -17.75
CA GLY A 502 15.65 -30.43 -16.72
C GLY A 502 14.30 -29.76 -16.94
N TYR A 503 13.43 -30.34 -17.78
CA TYR A 503 12.10 -29.79 -18.04
C TYR A 503 11.00 -30.59 -17.35
N GLY A 504 9.97 -29.89 -16.86
CA GLY A 504 8.69 -30.45 -16.46
C GLY A 504 7.56 -29.98 -17.37
N ASN A 505 6.51 -30.80 -17.54
CA ASN A 505 5.27 -30.37 -18.19
C ASN A 505 4.21 -30.14 -17.13
N PHE A 506 3.99 -28.88 -16.77
CA PHE A 506 3.14 -28.46 -15.65
C PHE A 506 1.73 -28.16 -16.11
N PRO A 507 0.68 -28.83 -15.57
CA PRO A 507 -0.70 -28.50 -15.90
C PRO A 507 -1.25 -27.38 -15.02
N VAL A 508 -2.32 -26.73 -15.51
CA VAL A 508 -3.16 -25.78 -14.80
C VAL A 508 -4.62 -25.95 -15.21
N ASN A 509 -5.54 -25.87 -14.26
CA ASN A 509 -6.98 -25.91 -14.53
C ASN A 509 -7.48 -24.60 -15.17
N ALA A 510 -8.74 -24.60 -15.65
CA ALA A 510 -9.39 -23.41 -16.17
C ALA A 510 -9.49 -22.32 -15.09
N THR A 511 -9.16 -21.08 -15.43
CA THR A 511 -9.23 -19.90 -14.55
C THR A 511 -8.63 -20.22 -13.16
N CYS A 512 -7.38 -20.67 -13.15
CA CYS A 512 -6.73 -21.24 -11.96
C CYS A 512 -5.24 -20.96 -11.94
N VAL A 513 -4.60 -21.32 -10.83
CA VAL A 513 -3.16 -21.28 -10.61
C VAL A 513 -2.66 -22.65 -10.18
N GLY A 514 -1.55 -23.10 -10.74
CA GLY A 514 -0.76 -24.21 -10.22
C GLY A 514 0.55 -23.68 -9.64
N VAL A 515 0.84 -24.03 -8.40
CA VAL A 515 2.11 -23.69 -7.73
C VAL A 515 2.84 -24.98 -7.37
N TRP A 516 3.91 -25.24 -8.10
CA TRP A 516 4.63 -26.51 -8.05
C TRP A 516 5.97 -26.34 -7.34
N VAL A 517 6.25 -27.22 -6.39
CA VAL A 517 7.51 -27.30 -5.67
C VAL A 517 8.03 -28.73 -5.63
N ASP A 518 9.35 -28.89 -5.47
CA ASP A 518 9.96 -30.22 -5.30
C ASP A 518 9.31 -30.94 -4.11
N SER A 519 8.91 -32.20 -4.31
CA SER A 519 8.29 -32.99 -3.24
C SER A 519 9.24 -33.27 -2.06
N ALA A 520 10.54 -33.12 -2.24
CA ALA A 520 11.52 -33.19 -1.17
C ALA A 520 11.79 -31.83 -0.49
N ALA A 521 11.18 -30.73 -0.97
CA ALA A 521 11.43 -29.40 -0.41
C ALA A 521 11.00 -29.31 1.06
N VAL A 522 11.81 -28.62 1.85
CA VAL A 522 11.52 -28.34 3.27
C VAL A 522 10.29 -27.41 3.38
N GLY A 523 9.45 -27.63 4.36
CA GLY A 523 8.29 -26.77 4.67
C GLY A 523 7.00 -27.11 3.93
N LYS A 524 7.00 -28.10 3.03
CA LYS A 524 5.77 -28.51 2.30
C LYS A 524 4.69 -29.11 3.20
N ASP A 525 5.09 -29.82 4.26
CA ASP A 525 4.20 -30.50 5.20
C ASP A 525 3.80 -29.59 6.38
N GLY A 526 4.42 -28.43 6.50
CA GLY A 526 4.13 -27.39 7.49
C GLY A 526 3.35 -26.19 6.93
N LEU A 527 2.61 -26.41 5.82
CA LEU A 527 1.61 -25.43 5.38
C LEU A 527 0.62 -25.21 6.53
N PRO A 528 0.32 -23.95 6.90
CA PRO A 528 -0.40 -23.68 8.12
C PRO A 528 -1.68 -24.51 8.15
N GLY A 529 -1.89 -25.16 9.28
CA GLY A 529 -3.25 -25.50 9.69
C GLY A 529 -4.08 -24.22 9.51
N THR A 530 -5.34 -24.34 9.25
CA THR A 530 -6.24 -23.22 9.01
C THR A 530 -5.93 -22.07 9.98
N LEU A 531 -5.63 -20.88 9.43
CA LEU A 531 -5.62 -19.63 10.20
C LEU A 531 -6.90 -19.56 11.02
N ASP A 532 -6.82 -19.07 12.25
CA ASP A 532 -8.02 -18.75 13.01
C ASP A 532 -8.78 -17.63 12.29
N LEU A 533 -9.71 -18.01 11.42
CA LEU A 533 -10.55 -17.07 10.68
C LEU A 533 -11.56 -16.34 11.57
N ASN A 534 -11.71 -16.74 12.83
CA ASN A 534 -12.61 -16.10 13.79
C ASN A 534 -11.97 -14.90 14.51
N ILE A 535 -11.16 -14.12 13.78
CA ILE A 535 -10.46 -12.94 14.34
C ILE A 535 -11.41 -11.91 14.96
N TYR A 536 -12.67 -11.90 14.53
CA TYR A 536 -13.70 -10.97 15.01
C TYR A 536 -14.46 -11.49 16.24
N GLY A 537 -14.34 -12.75 16.57
CA GLY A 537 -15.15 -13.43 17.60
C GLY A 537 -14.67 -13.22 19.04
N TYR A 538 -13.76 -12.31 19.29
CA TYR A 538 -13.14 -12.11 20.61
C TYR A 538 -13.22 -10.69 21.09
#